data_b2f8a157197ad0a6d24c9e8cce7a4c37
#
_entry.id   b2f8a157197ad0a6d24c9e8cce7a4c37
#
_cell.length_a   1.000
_cell.length_b   1.000
_cell.length_c   1.000
_cell.angle_alpha   90.00
_cell.angle_beta   90.00
_cell.angle_gamma   90.00
#
_symmetry.space_group_name_H-M   'P 1'
#
loop_
_entity.id
_entity.type
_entity.pdbx_description
1 polymer ?
#
loop_
_entity_poly.entity_id
_entity_poly.type
_entity_poly.pdbx_seq_one_letter_code
_entity_poly.pdbx_strand_id
1 'polypeptide(L)'
;LPHLPVGLRKMDGAVLGAADRPVIVVARRKSSRAWLSFIVAHELAHVVLGHVRPGVSIVDVSLQDMSTYASESATDRQEGEADALALRLLGDGVADTLIANWLPNWGPAQIAAASRLAARAHRLEAGHLALRHGFRHQRWPEAVSALGFLSEDLDAEGELLAQLKRNVDLDRVADDLQDMVAQITGWGRVA
;
A
#
# COMPACT_ATOMS: atom_id res chain seq x y z
N LEU A 1 -0.63 8.75 -7.33
CA LEU A 1 -0.24 9.91 -8.15
C LEU A 1 1.06 9.60 -8.92
N PRO A 2 0.98 8.91 -10.07
CA PRO A 2 2.16 8.42 -10.78
C PRO A 2 3.00 9.54 -11.45
N HIS A 3 2.45 10.73 -11.59
CA HIS A 3 3.05 11.83 -12.34
C HIS A 3 3.41 13.04 -11.47
N LEU A 4 3.78 12.82 -10.22
CA LEU A 4 4.29 13.88 -9.36
C LEU A 4 5.56 14.52 -9.95
N PRO A 5 5.73 15.84 -9.82
CA PRO A 5 6.92 16.54 -10.31
C PRO A 5 8.22 15.96 -9.75
N VAL A 6 9.27 15.98 -10.59
CA VAL A 6 10.62 15.58 -10.19
C VAL A 6 11.11 16.54 -9.10
N GLY A 7 11.54 16.02 -7.95
CA GLY A 7 12.04 16.82 -6.84
C GLY A 7 11.12 16.86 -5.60
N LEU A 8 9.86 16.44 -5.72
CA LEU A 8 9.06 16.16 -4.55
C LEU A 8 9.55 14.87 -3.85
N ARG A 9 9.54 14.86 -2.52
CA ARG A 9 9.81 13.63 -1.77
C ARG A 9 8.84 12.57 -2.24
N LYS A 10 9.37 11.42 -2.66
CA LYS A 10 8.55 10.29 -3.04
C LYS A 10 7.87 9.79 -1.77
N MET A 11 6.57 9.91 -1.71
CA MET A 11 5.74 9.25 -0.71
C MET A 11 5.17 7.96 -1.29
N ASP A 12 4.88 7.00 -0.47
CA ASP A 12 4.17 5.77 -0.87
C ASP A 12 2.67 6.01 -0.86
N GLY A 13 2.16 6.59 0.22
CA GLY A 13 0.79 6.97 0.41
C GLY A 13 0.64 8.21 1.25
N ALA A 14 -0.59 8.66 1.39
CA ALA A 14 -0.99 9.68 2.34
C ALA A 14 -2.49 9.58 2.61
N VAL A 15 -2.89 9.97 3.81
CA VAL A 15 -4.29 10.18 4.13
C VAL A 15 -4.51 11.61 4.61
N LEU A 16 -5.50 12.27 4.04
CA LEU A 16 -5.85 13.65 4.31
C LEU A 16 -7.20 13.68 5.04
N GLY A 17 -7.23 14.29 6.20
CA GLY A 17 -8.47 14.55 6.95
C GLY A 17 -9.23 15.73 6.35
N ALA A 18 -9.91 15.56 5.22
CA ALA A 18 -10.85 16.55 4.71
C ALA A 18 -12.12 16.60 5.60
N ALA A 19 -12.83 17.72 5.59
CA ALA A 19 -13.86 18.07 6.59
C ALA A 19 -14.85 16.93 6.91
N ASP A 20 -15.41 16.28 5.87
CA ASP A 20 -16.44 15.25 6.05
C ASP A 20 -15.99 13.85 5.62
N ARG A 21 -14.88 13.75 4.88
CA ARG A 21 -14.41 12.48 4.31
C ARG A 21 -12.89 12.45 4.25
N PRO A 22 -12.25 11.41 4.78
CA PRO A 22 -10.82 11.21 4.56
C PRO A 22 -10.56 10.92 3.08
N VAL A 23 -9.45 11.44 2.57
CA VAL A 23 -8.98 11.21 1.19
C VAL A 23 -7.69 10.42 1.26
N ILE A 24 -7.69 9.24 0.66
CA ILE A 24 -6.48 8.41 0.53
C ILE A 24 -5.81 8.72 -0.80
N VAL A 25 -4.52 9.01 -0.74
CA VAL A 25 -3.66 9.28 -1.89
C VAL A 25 -2.65 8.16 -2.01
N VAL A 26 -2.63 7.47 -3.14
CA VAL A 26 -1.58 6.50 -3.48
C VAL A 26 -0.65 7.15 -4.48
N ALA A 27 0.61 7.35 -4.09
CA ALA A 27 1.55 8.16 -4.86
C ALA A 27 2.62 7.33 -5.58
N ARG A 28 2.81 6.09 -5.17
CA ARG A 28 3.90 5.27 -5.69
C ARG A 28 3.47 4.39 -6.85
N ARG A 29 4.29 4.41 -7.91
CA ARG A 29 4.17 3.43 -8.98
C ARG A 29 4.67 2.07 -8.52
N LYS A 30 3.80 1.08 -8.49
CA LYS A 30 4.15 -0.31 -8.22
C LYS A 30 3.33 -1.22 -9.13
N SER A 31 4.01 -2.13 -9.79
CA SER A 31 3.37 -3.17 -10.61
C SER A 31 2.73 -4.27 -9.76
N SER A 32 3.10 -4.39 -8.49
CA SER A 32 2.55 -5.41 -7.60
C SER A 32 1.22 -4.97 -7.01
N ARG A 33 0.15 -5.70 -7.33
CA ARG A 33 -1.17 -5.52 -6.73
C ARG A 33 -1.12 -5.66 -5.20
N ALA A 34 -0.37 -6.64 -4.68
CA ALA A 34 -0.23 -6.84 -3.25
C ALA A 34 0.37 -5.62 -2.53
N TRP A 35 1.37 -4.99 -3.17
CA TRP A 35 1.97 -3.80 -2.60
C TRP A 35 1.03 -2.60 -2.62
N LEU A 36 0.33 -2.37 -3.74
CA LEU A 36 -0.66 -1.29 -3.82
C LEU A 36 -1.83 -1.51 -2.87
N SER A 37 -2.31 -2.76 -2.75
CA SER A 37 -3.34 -3.11 -1.76
C SER A 37 -2.86 -2.86 -0.34
N PHE A 38 -1.57 -3.15 -0.05
CA PHE A 38 -0.99 -2.87 1.26
C PHE A 38 -0.96 -1.37 1.56
N ILE A 39 -0.51 -0.54 0.61
CA ILE A 39 -0.53 0.93 0.78
C ILE A 39 -1.97 1.41 1.07
N VAL A 40 -2.95 1.00 0.25
CA VAL A 40 -4.34 1.42 0.45
C VAL A 40 -4.88 0.95 1.80
N ALA A 41 -4.60 -0.28 2.20
CA ALA A 41 -5.04 -0.83 3.49
C ALA A 41 -4.37 -0.13 4.68
N HIS A 42 -3.11 0.28 4.53
CA HIS A 42 -2.36 1.03 5.53
C HIS A 42 -2.97 2.42 5.75
N GLU A 43 -3.20 3.18 4.67
CA GLU A 43 -3.85 4.48 4.77
C GLU A 43 -5.29 4.38 5.32
N LEU A 44 -6.02 3.33 4.92
CA LEU A 44 -7.34 3.03 5.48
C LEU A 44 -7.25 2.72 6.98
N ALA A 45 -6.20 2.03 7.41
CA ALA A 45 -6.00 1.71 8.82
C ALA A 45 -5.81 2.97 9.67
N HIS A 46 -5.10 3.99 9.19
CA HIS A 46 -5.02 5.29 9.87
C HIS A 46 -6.40 5.92 10.07
N VAL A 47 -7.29 5.80 9.09
CA VAL A 47 -8.67 6.30 9.23
C VAL A 47 -9.44 5.52 10.29
N VAL A 48 -9.41 4.18 10.20
CA VAL A 48 -10.18 3.28 11.07
C VAL A 48 -9.72 3.37 12.53
N LEU A 49 -8.42 3.52 12.75
CA LEU A 49 -7.81 3.66 14.08
C LEU A 49 -7.95 5.08 14.66
N GLY A 50 -8.49 6.02 13.90
CA GLY A 50 -8.70 7.39 14.36
C GLY A 50 -7.41 8.22 14.46
N HIS A 51 -6.36 7.84 13.73
CA HIS A 51 -5.12 8.61 13.66
C HIS A 51 -5.32 9.91 12.88
N VAL A 52 -6.25 9.92 11.92
CA VAL A 52 -6.57 11.06 11.06
C VAL A 52 -7.73 11.86 11.65
N ARG A 53 -7.52 13.17 11.77
CA ARG A 53 -8.55 14.12 12.24
C ARG A 53 -8.80 15.18 11.16
N PRO A 54 -9.95 15.85 11.16
CA PRO A 54 -10.18 16.97 10.25
C PRO A 54 -9.04 18.00 10.30
N GLY A 55 -8.51 18.36 9.15
CA GLY A 55 -7.38 19.29 9.01
C GLY A 55 -6.00 18.68 9.25
N VAL A 56 -5.90 17.40 9.59
CA VAL A 56 -4.62 16.68 9.78
C VAL A 56 -4.35 15.80 8.59
N SER A 57 -3.10 15.76 8.16
CA SER A 57 -2.63 14.87 7.09
C SER A 57 -1.51 13.98 7.63
N ILE A 58 -1.55 12.70 7.28
CA ILE A 58 -0.46 11.76 7.51
C ILE A 58 0.14 11.46 6.13
N VAL A 59 1.47 11.49 6.04
CA VAL A 59 2.20 11.28 4.77
C VAL A 59 3.29 10.25 4.99
N ASP A 60 3.16 9.11 4.33
CA ASP A 60 4.14 8.04 4.39
C ASP A 60 5.21 8.21 3.33
N VAL A 61 6.41 8.51 3.77
CA VAL A 61 7.55 8.75 2.88
C VAL A 61 8.14 7.43 2.38
N SER A 62 8.11 6.38 3.17
CA SER A 62 8.56 5.05 2.76
C SER A 62 8.06 3.96 3.70
N LEU A 63 7.12 3.16 3.24
CA LEU A 63 6.66 1.95 3.94
C LEU A 63 7.68 0.80 3.91
N GLN A 64 8.83 0.98 3.23
CA GLN A 64 9.90 0.00 3.15
C GLN A 64 11.00 0.22 4.20
N ASP A 65 11.09 1.41 4.76
CA ASP A 65 12.15 1.77 5.68
C ASP A 65 11.68 1.63 7.13
N MET A 66 11.43 0.39 7.52
CA MET A 66 11.02 0.02 8.88
C MET A 66 12.12 0.24 9.92
N SER A 67 13.34 0.60 9.51
CA SER A 67 14.41 0.95 10.47
C SER A 67 14.06 2.22 11.26
N THR A 68 13.11 3.00 10.77
CA THR A 68 12.62 4.22 11.40
C THR A 68 11.72 3.96 12.61
N TYR A 69 11.10 2.77 12.71
CA TYR A 69 10.17 2.42 13.82
C TYR A 69 10.87 2.02 15.13
N ALA A 70 12.18 2.17 15.20
CA ALA A 70 12.95 1.91 16.43
C ALA A 70 12.82 3.03 17.49
N SER A 71 12.14 4.13 17.16
CA SER A 71 11.91 5.23 18.10
C SER A 71 10.56 5.06 18.81
N GLU A 72 10.52 5.36 20.11
CA GLU A 72 9.30 5.28 20.93
C GLU A 72 8.35 6.48 20.69
N SER A 73 8.38 7.09 19.50
CA SER A 73 7.51 8.22 19.20
C SER A 73 6.05 7.79 19.04
N ALA A 74 5.12 8.70 19.29
CA ALA A 74 3.70 8.43 19.08
C ALA A 74 3.39 8.13 17.61
N THR A 75 4.13 8.75 16.70
CA THR A 75 4.01 8.52 15.25
C THR A 75 4.43 7.10 14.88
N ASP A 76 5.58 6.62 15.37
CA ASP A 76 6.06 5.26 15.06
C ASP A 76 5.09 4.19 15.56
N ARG A 77 4.42 4.44 16.70
CA ARG A 77 3.39 3.54 17.20
C ARG A 77 2.16 3.52 16.29
N GLN A 78 1.72 4.67 15.79
CA GLN A 78 0.59 4.76 14.86
C GLN A 78 0.88 4.05 13.54
N GLU A 79 2.10 4.18 13.03
CA GLU A 79 2.56 3.46 11.84
C GLU A 79 2.55 1.94 12.05
N GLY A 80 3.10 1.47 13.17
CA GLY A 80 3.08 0.05 13.52
C GLY A 80 1.66 -0.52 13.70
N GLU A 81 0.74 0.25 14.26
CA GLU A 81 -0.66 -0.11 14.40
C GLU A 81 -1.36 -0.17 13.03
N ALA A 82 -1.07 0.78 12.14
CA ALA A 82 -1.60 0.81 10.78
C ALA A 82 -1.09 -0.38 9.94
N ASP A 83 0.21 -0.68 9.98
CA ASP A 83 0.80 -1.85 9.33
C ASP A 83 0.16 -3.15 9.81
N ALA A 84 0.06 -3.32 11.13
CA ALA A 84 -0.51 -4.52 11.71
C ALA A 84 -1.99 -4.72 11.30
N LEU A 85 -2.77 -3.64 11.26
CA LEU A 85 -4.17 -3.71 10.82
C LEU A 85 -4.26 -3.98 9.32
N ALA A 86 -3.47 -3.29 8.50
CA ALA A 86 -3.45 -3.48 7.04
C ALA A 86 -3.14 -4.94 6.67
N LEU A 87 -2.09 -5.51 7.24
CA LEU A 87 -1.70 -6.90 6.98
C LEU A 87 -2.74 -7.91 7.50
N ARG A 88 -3.43 -7.59 8.58
CA ARG A 88 -4.53 -8.42 9.08
C ARG A 88 -5.72 -8.39 8.14
N LEU A 89 -6.09 -7.22 7.63
CA LEU A 89 -7.19 -7.07 6.66
C LEU A 89 -6.91 -7.85 5.37
N LEU A 90 -5.69 -7.77 4.85
CA LEU A 90 -5.30 -8.43 3.61
C LEU A 90 -5.08 -9.94 3.75
N GLY A 91 -4.74 -10.41 4.95
CA GLY A 91 -4.46 -11.82 5.22
C GLY A 91 -5.64 -12.61 5.78
N ASP A 92 -6.81 -11.99 5.97
CA ASP A 92 -8.02 -12.59 6.52
C ASP A 92 -7.79 -13.39 7.83
N GLY A 93 -6.84 -12.95 8.65
CA GLY A 93 -6.46 -13.61 9.91
C GLY A 93 -5.75 -14.96 9.74
N VAL A 94 -5.76 -15.56 8.55
CA VAL A 94 -5.16 -16.88 8.28
C VAL A 94 -3.66 -16.78 7.98
N ALA A 95 -3.22 -15.65 7.45
CA ALA A 95 -1.83 -15.47 7.00
C ALA A 95 -0.80 -15.82 8.08
N ASP A 96 -1.01 -15.40 9.32
CA ASP A 96 -0.09 -15.69 10.43
C ASP A 96 0.07 -17.18 10.70
N THR A 97 -1.02 -17.94 10.62
CA THR A 97 -0.98 -19.39 10.78
C THR A 97 -0.22 -20.06 9.64
N LEU A 98 -0.42 -19.58 8.41
CA LEU A 98 0.24 -20.14 7.23
C LEU A 98 1.74 -19.91 7.24
N ILE A 99 2.18 -18.73 7.69
CA ILE A 99 3.62 -18.40 7.74
C ILE A 99 4.30 -18.80 9.06
N ALA A 100 3.58 -19.35 10.01
CA ALA A 100 4.10 -19.63 11.37
C ALA A 100 5.38 -20.47 11.37
N ASN A 101 5.48 -21.42 10.43
CA ASN A 101 6.61 -22.34 10.30
C ASN A 101 7.63 -21.90 9.23
N TRP A 102 7.48 -20.71 8.63
CA TRP A 102 8.43 -20.22 7.65
C TRP A 102 9.67 -19.69 8.36
N LEU A 103 10.83 -20.02 7.80
CA LEU A 103 12.09 -19.60 8.41
C LEU A 103 12.36 -18.12 8.16
N PRO A 104 12.83 -17.38 9.17
CA PRO A 104 13.10 -15.94 9.04
C PRO A 104 14.20 -15.60 8.03
N ASN A 105 15.11 -16.54 7.75
CA ASN A 105 16.25 -16.36 6.86
C ASN A 105 15.98 -16.81 5.41
N TRP A 106 14.74 -17.09 5.04
CA TRP A 106 14.41 -17.41 3.65
C TRP A 106 14.73 -16.25 2.71
N GLY A 107 15.28 -16.60 1.55
CA GLY A 107 15.51 -15.64 0.48
C GLY A 107 14.22 -15.38 -0.34
N PRO A 108 14.23 -14.37 -1.22
CA PRO A 108 13.05 -13.96 -1.99
C PRO A 108 12.37 -15.08 -2.77
N ALA A 109 13.16 -15.95 -3.42
CA ALA A 109 12.61 -17.06 -4.21
C ALA A 109 11.89 -18.10 -3.33
N GLN A 110 12.41 -18.38 -2.13
CA GLN A 110 11.80 -19.32 -1.19
C GLN A 110 10.49 -18.75 -0.63
N ILE A 111 10.50 -17.46 -0.24
CA ILE A 111 9.30 -16.74 0.20
C ILE A 111 8.25 -16.78 -0.90
N ALA A 112 8.60 -16.46 -2.13
CA ALA A 112 7.68 -16.46 -3.27
C ALA A 112 7.09 -17.85 -3.54
N ALA A 113 7.91 -18.89 -3.54
CA ALA A 113 7.46 -20.27 -3.77
C ALA A 113 6.46 -20.73 -2.70
N ALA A 114 6.78 -20.52 -1.43
CA ALA A 114 5.92 -20.85 -0.30
C ALA A 114 4.62 -20.04 -0.33
N SER A 115 4.71 -18.74 -0.62
CA SER A 115 3.55 -17.84 -0.76
C SER A 115 2.59 -18.34 -1.84
N ARG A 116 3.11 -18.70 -3.01
CA ARG A 116 2.31 -19.21 -4.13
C ARG A 116 1.60 -20.52 -3.78
N LEU A 117 2.31 -21.43 -3.11
CA LEU A 117 1.74 -22.71 -2.69
C LEU A 117 0.61 -22.52 -1.67
N ALA A 118 0.86 -21.73 -0.63
CA ALA A 118 -0.12 -21.45 0.43
C ALA A 118 -1.32 -20.67 -0.11
N ALA A 119 -1.09 -19.66 -0.95
CA ALA A 119 -2.14 -18.85 -1.55
C ALA A 119 -3.13 -19.67 -2.38
N ARG A 120 -2.63 -20.61 -3.18
CA ARG A 120 -3.49 -21.52 -3.96
C ARG A 120 -4.38 -22.39 -3.08
N ALA A 121 -3.84 -22.92 -1.98
CA ALA A 121 -4.59 -23.76 -1.05
C ALA A 121 -5.69 -22.99 -0.29
N HIS A 122 -5.46 -21.70 -0.01
CA HIS A 122 -6.33 -20.89 0.85
C HIS A 122 -7.05 -19.74 0.13
N ARG A 123 -6.92 -19.65 -1.20
CA ARG A 123 -7.53 -18.59 -2.03
C ARG A 123 -7.14 -17.19 -1.60
N LEU A 124 -5.90 -17.02 -1.18
CA LEU A 124 -5.30 -15.74 -0.83
C LEU A 124 -4.45 -15.21 -1.99
N GLU A 125 -4.17 -13.93 -1.94
CA GLU A 125 -3.18 -13.33 -2.84
C GLU A 125 -1.77 -13.62 -2.28
N ALA A 126 -0.89 -14.19 -3.12
CA ALA A 126 0.42 -14.69 -2.68
C ALA A 126 1.34 -13.59 -2.15
N GLY A 127 1.27 -12.40 -2.73
CA GLY A 127 2.09 -11.26 -2.30
C GLY A 127 1.74 -10.80 -0.89
N HIS A 128 0.51 -10.93 -0.44
CA HIS A 128 0.15 -10.60 0.94
C HIS A 128 0.84 -11.52 1.96
N LEU A 129 1.01 -12.80 1.64
CA LEU A 129 1.77 -13.73 2.49
C LEU A 129 3.26 -13.38 2.54
N ALA A 130 3.84 -12.97 1.39
CA ALA A 130 5.22 -12.51 1.33
C ALA A 130 5.43 -11.24 2.19
N LEU A 131 4.54 -10.25 2.07
CA LEU A 131 4.57 -9.03 2.88
C LEU A 131 4.40 -9.34 4.38
N ARG A 132 3.48 -10.25 4.71
CA ARG A 132 3.28 -10.68 6.11
C ARG A 132 4.52 -11.36 6.70
N HIS A 133 5.22 -12.18 5.91
CA HIS A 133 6.51 -12.75 6.31
C HIS A 133 7.55 -11.66 6.57
N GLY A 134 7.65 -10.67 5.67
CA GLY A 134 8.55 -9.53 5.83
C GLY A 134 8.28 -8.74 7.09
N PHE A 135 7.02 -8.45 7.40
CA PHE A 135 6.60 -7.79 8.63
C PHE A 135 6.97 -8.60 9.87
N ARG A 136 6.59 -9.87 9.91
CA ARG A 136 6.81 -10.75 11.06
C ARG A 136 8.28 -10.88 11.43
N HIS A 137 9.16 -10.97 10.43
CA HIS A 137 10.58 -11.23 10.62
C HIS A 137 11.48 -9.99 10.42
N GLN A 138 10.86 -8.82 10.22
CA GLN A 138 11.56 -7.55 9.92
C GLN A 138 12.50 -7.68 8.70
N ARG A 139 12.03 -8.40 7.66
CA ARG A 139 12.76 -8.74 6.44
C ARG A 139 12.08 -8.16 5.20
N TRP A 140 11.78 -6.88 5.25
CA TRP A 140 11.09 -6.17 4.16
C TRP A 140 11.81 -6.23 2.81
N PRO A 141 13.15 -6.07 2.71
CA PRO A 141 13.84 -6.14 1.43
C PRO A 141 13.62 -7.47 0.71
N GLU A 142 13.65 -8.58 1.44
CA GLU A 142 13.44 -9.92 0.90
C GLU A 142 11.97 -10.13 0.49
N ALA A 143 11.04 -9.66 1.32
CA ALA A 143 9.61 -9.74 1.02
C ALA A 143 9.25 -8.94 -0.23
N VAL A 144 9.73 -7.70 -0.34
CA VAL A 144 9.51 -6.86 -1.52
C VAL A 144 10.16 -7.46 -2.77
N SER A 145 11.37 -8.02 -2.64
CA SER A 145 12.01 -8.73 -3.75
C SER A 145 11.23 -9.99 -4.15
N ALA A 146 10.60 -10.68 -3.20
CA ALA A 146 9.74 -11.82 -3.48
C ALA A 146 8.52 -11.45 -4.33
N LEU A 147 7.97 -10.24 -4.18
CA LEU A 147 6.87 -9.76 -5.03
C LEU A 147 7.23 -9.77 -6.52
N GLY A 148 8.51 -9.52 -6.86
CA GLY A 148 8.98 -9.60 -8.25
C GLY A 148 8.84 -10.99 -8.87
N PHE A 149 8.86 -12.06 -8.05
CA PHE A 149 8.61 -13.43 -8.50
C PHE A 149 7.11 -13.80 -8.52
N LEU A 150 6.27 -13.00 -7.89
CA LEU A 150 4.83 -13.25 -7.72
C LEU A 150 3.98 -12.38 -8.63
N SER A 151 4.53 -11.27 -9.13
CA SER A 151 3.80 -10.34 -9.99
C SER A 151 3.29 -11.07 -11.24
N GLU A 152 1.99 -11.04 -11.40
CA GLU A 152 1.33 -11.23 -12.69
C GLU A 152 1.36 -9.86 -13.40
N ASP A 153 1.29 -9.86 -14.72
CA ASP A 153 1.21 -8.65 -15.54
C ASP A 153 -0.18 -7.99 -15.38
N LEU A 154 -0.43 -7.46 -14.18
CA LEU A 154 -1.69 -6.80 -13.84
C LEU A 154 -1.46 -5.29 -13.80
N ASP A 155 -2.31 -4.58 -14.52
CA ASP A 155 -2.34 -3.10 -14.50
C ASP A 155 -3.08 -2.60 -13.24
N ALA A 156 -2.42 -2.71 -12.10
CA ALA A 156 -3.00 -2.26 -10.83
C ALA A 156 -3.17 -0.73 -10.77
N GLU A 157 -2.33 0.03 -11.48
CA GLU A 157 -2.48 1.49 -11.61
C GLU A 157 -3.74 1.82 -12.43
N GLY A 158 -3.96 1.12 -13.54
CA GLY A 158 -5.18 1.28 -14.36
C GLY A 158 -6.44 0.91 -13.60
N GLU A 159 -6.41 -0.12 -12.76
CA GLU A 159 -7.54 -0.47 -11.89
C GLU A 159 -7.86 0.66 -10.90
N LEU A 160 -6.85 1.26 -10.25
CA LEU A 160 -7.04 2.40 -9.35
C LEU A 160 -7.56 3.63 -10.09
N LEU A 161 -7.01 3.93 -11.28
CA LEU A 161 -7.48 5.03 -12.11
C LEU A 161 -8.92 4.81 -12.58
N ALA A 162 -9.29 3.60 -12.97
CA ALA A 162 -10.65 3.26 -13.34
C ALA A 162 -11.62 3.42 -12.16
N GLN A 163 -11.19 3.10 -10.95
CA GLN A 163 -11.97 3.32 -9.74
C GLN A 163 -12.12 4.82 -9.43
N LEU A 164 -11.06 5.60 -9.58
CA LEU A 164 -11.10 7.05 -9.43
C LEU A 164 -12.13 7.66 -10.41
N LYS A 165 -12.08 7.29 -11.70
CA LYS A 165 -12.99 7.76 -12.75
C LYS A 165 -14.46 7.43 -12.47
N ARG A 166 -14.74 6.34 -11.79
CA ARG A 166 -16.11 5.96 -11.40
C ARG A 166 -16.67 6.77 -10.24
N ASN A 167 -15.79 7.29 -9.37
CA ASN A 167 -16.19 7.92 -8.12
C ASN A 167 -16.00 9.45 -8.10
N VAL A 168 -15.28 10.00 -9.07
CA VAL A 168 -14.99 11.44 -9.17
C VAL A 168 -15.53 11.96 -10.49
N ASP A 169 -16.33 12.99 -10.40
CA ASP A 169 -16.82 13.78 -11.54
C ASP A 169 -15.91 15.00 -11.70
N LEU A 170 -15.03 14.98 -12.71
CA LEU A 170 -14.10 16.09 -12.96
C LEU A 170 -14.81 17.37 -13.36
N ASP A 171 -15.98 17.32 -14.01
CA ASP A 171 -16.71 18.50 -14.43
C ASP A 171 -17.21 19.34 -13.23
N ARG A 172 -17.21 18.73 -12.03
CA ARG A 172 -17.54 19.41 -10.78
C ARG A 172 -16.31 19.98 -10.04
N VAL A 173 -15.13 19.78 -10.58
CA VAL A 173 -13.88 20.32 -10.08
C VAL A 173 -13.60 21.65 -10.80
N ALA A 174 -13.07 22.66 -10.09
CA ALA A 174 -12.71 23.93 -10.70
C ALA A 174 -11.69 23.74 -11.84
N ASP A 175 -11.83 24.49 -12.91
CA ASP A 175 -11.10 24.29 -14.18
C ASP A 175 -9.59 24.25 -14.00
N ASP A 176 -9.04 25.13 -13.15
CA ASP A 176 -7.61 25.18 -12.82
C ASP A 176 -7.10 23.92 -12.09
N LEU A 177 -7.99 23.22 -11.38
CA LEU A 177 -7.68 21.97 -10.69
C LEU A 177 -7.90 20.74 -11.57
N GLN A 178 -8.78 20.80 -12.59
CA GLN A 178 -9.02 19.68 -13.50
C GLN A 178 -7.74 19.29 -14.22
N ASP A 179 -7.01 20.27 -14.79
CA ASP A 179 -5.74 20.03 -15.48
C ASP A 179 -4.70 19.44 -14.55
N MET A 180 -4.61 19.95 -13.32
CA MET A 180 -3.69 19.41 -12.33
C MET A 180 -4.03 17.95 -11.96
N VAL A 181 -5.31 17.66 -11.70
CA VAL A 181 -5.76 16.28 -11.40
C VAL A 181 -5.47 15.37 -12.57
N ALA A 182 -5.78 15.78 -13.80
CA ALA A 182 -5.50 15.01 -15.00
C ALA A 182 -3.99 14.73 -15.17
N GLN A 183 -3.17 15.72 -14.91
CA GLN A 183 -1.71 15.60 -15.03
C GLN A 183 -1.12 14.63 -14.00
N ILE A 184 -1.50 14.73 -12.71
CA ILE A 184 -0.91 13.92 -11.64
C ILE A 184 -1.47 12.49 -11.57
N THR A 185 -2.69 12.26 -12.05
CA THR A 185 -3.34 10.94 -12.07
C THR A 185 -3.19 10.20 -13.39
N GLY A 186 -2.80 10.89 -14.47
CA GLY A 186 -2.84 10.33 -15.82
C GLY A 186 -4.26 10.26 -16.41
N TRP A 187 -5.24 10.92 -15.81
CA TRP A 187 -6.61 11.00 -16.32
C TRP A 187 -6.61 11.70 -17.70
N GLY A 188 -7.11 11.04 -18.73
CA GLY A 188 -7.13 11.58 -20.10
C GLY A 188 -5.93 11.19 -20.97
N ARG A 189 -4.91 10.51 -20.45
CA ARG A 189 -3.88 9.88 -21.30
C ARG A 189 -4.44 8.58 -21.86
N VAL A 190 -4.55 8.53 -23.17
CA VAL A 190 -4.78 7.27 -23.88
C VAL A 190 -3.45 6.50 -23.84
N ALA A 191 -3.50 5.25 -23.39
CA ALA A 191 -2.36 4.34 -23.37
C ALA A 191 -1.92 4.00 -24.80
#